data_2dd7e518df0693dcf8af57641995f52f
#
_entry.id   2dd7e518df0693dcf8af57641995f52f
#
_cell.length_a   1.000
_cell.length_b   1.000
_cell.length_c   1.000
_cell.angle_alpha   90.00
_cell.angle_beta   90.00
_cell.angle_gamma   90.00
#
_symmetry.space_group_name_H-M   'P 1'
#
loop_
_entity.id
_entity.type
_entity.pdbx_description
1 polymer ?
#
loop_
_entity_poly.entity_id
_entity_poly.type
_entity_poly.pdbx_seq_one_letter_code
_entity_poly.pdbx_strand_id
1 'polypeptide(L)'
;MGNGTVFAVVGPGAVGGLLAWLLHRAGHDVIAVGRPATVEAIRRDGIEVRSELFGDGVERVPAATEAPAGASVLLATKAYGLDDVLDGVVAARPAEVISFLNGVEHMEPLRSALPGVPVAGASIAVSALRASPTVIDHRSPFVRIEAPQAAAGFASVLALTDAGPSVRVGGSEAEVLWAKFRLLASLALLTSYWRQPAGPALSEDPELTEGVVREVVACSAAEGVPASELDLVRALRSVPGGMRTSLQEDLAADAPSELDAIGGALLRIGERHGIATPSLARILSALGSNA
;
A
#
# COMPACT_ATOMS: atom_id res chain seq x y z
N MET A 1 27.15 -22.86 4.71
CA MET A 1 26.04 -22.08 5.26
C MET A 1 25.84 -20.93 4.29
N GLY A 2 24.76 -20.97 3.54
CA GLY A 2 24.53 -20.02 2.45
C GLY A 2 24.28 -18.63 3.02
N ASN A 3 25.03 -17.65 2.54
CA ASN A 3 24.77 -16.23 2.73
C ASN A 3 23.58 -15.80 1.83
N GLY A 4 22.42 -16.44 2.02
CA GLY A 4 21.19 -16.04 1.32
C GLY A 4 20.62 -14.78 1.96
N THR A 5 20.06 -13.89 1.13
CA THR A 5 19.33 -12.72 1.61
C THR A 5 18.09 -13.19 2.38
N VAL A 6 17.94 -12.74 3.63
CA VAL A 6 16.71 -12.95 4.41
C VAL A 6 15.74 -11.80 4.11
N PHE A 7 14.52 -12.13 3.75
CA PHE A 7 13.45 -11.15 3.51
C PHE A 7 12.56 -11.01 4.74
N ALA A 8 12.50 -9.82 5.32
CA ALA A 8 11.63 -9.53 6.44
C ALA A 8 10.37 -8.78 5.96
N VAL A 9 9.23 -9.44 5.98
CA VAL A 9 7.95 -8.81 5.63
C VAL A 9 7.31 -8.23 6.89
N VAL A 10 7.40 -6.92 7.06
CA VAL A 10 6.89 -6.19 8.22
C VAL A 10 5.42 -5.79 7.96
N GLY A 11 4.54 -6.24 8.85
CA GLY A 11 3.10 -6.05 8.72
C GLY A 11 2.42 -7.16 7.90
N PRO A 12 2.38 -8.43 8.41
CA PRO A 12 1.74 -9.55 7.71
C PRO A 12 0.20 -9.46 7.77
N GLY A 13 -0.33 -8.38 7.20
CA GLY A 13 -1.75 -8.16 6.91
C GLY A 13 -2.17 -8.86 5.61
N ALA A 14 -3.20 -8.35 4.93
CA ALA A 14 -3.66 -8.91 3.66
C ALA A 14 -2.55 -8.87 2.58
N VAL A 15 -1.92 -7.72 2.40
CA VAL A 15 -0.85 -7.53 1.41
C VAL A 15 0.45 -8.19 1.87
N GLY A 16 0.94 -7.84 3.07
CA GLY A 16 2.20 -8.37 3.56
C GLY A 16 2.19 -9.88 3.76
N GLY A 17 1.07 -10.45 4.23
CA GLY A 17 0.93 -11.89 4.36
C GLY A 17 0.93 -12.61 3.02
N LEU A 18 0.26 -12.04 1.98
CA LEU A 18 0.31 -12.56 0.63
C LEU A 18 1.74 -12.53 0.06
N LEU A 19 2.48 -11.42 0.24
CA LEU A 19 3.86 -11.31 -0.19
C LEU A 19 4.78 -12.30 0.52
N ALA A 20 4.62 -12.47 1.84
CA ALA A 20 5.39 -13.44 2.61
C ALA A 20 5.11 -14.88 2.15
N TRP A 21 3.84 -15.20 1.88
CA TRP A 21 3.43 -16.50 1.37
C TRP A 21 4.02 -16.77 -0.02
N LEU A 22 3.96 -15.81 -0.95
CA LEU A 22 4.50 -15.94 -2.30
C LEU A 22 6.02 -16.16 -2.29
N LEU A 23 6.75 -15.33 -1.54
CA LEU A 23 8.20 -15.43 -1.42
C LEU A 23 8.63 -16.76 -0.80
N HIS A 24 7.96 -17.22 0.27
CA HIS A 24 8.27 -18.49 0.91
C HIS A 24 8.01 -19.68 -0.03
N ARG A 25 6.89 -19.67 -0.73
CA ARG A 25 6.52 -20.69 -1.72
C ARG A 25 7.50 -20.76 -2.89
N ALA A 26 8.11 -19.64 -3.26
CA ALA A 26 9.17 -19.58 -4.27
C ALA A 26 10.54 -20.07 -3.74
N GLY A 27 10.63 -20.43 -2.46
CA GLY A 27 11.84 -20.98 -1.82
C GLY A 27 12.79 -19.92 -1.27
N HIS A 28 12.36 -18.67 -1.15
CA HIS A 28 13.14 -17.61 -0.52
C HIS A 28 13.15 -17.76 1.02
N ASP A 29 14.22 -17.30 1.64
CA ASP A 29 14.32 -17.23 3.11
C ASP A 29 13.54 -16.02 3.62
N VAL A 30 12.33 -16.25 4.14
CA VAL A 30 11.35 -15.21 4.51
C VAL A 30 10.97 -15.33 5.98
N ILE A 31 10.84 -14.19 6.62
CA ILE A 31 10.27 -14.08 7.97
C ILE A 31 9.14 -13.05 7.98
N ALA A 32 7.98 -13.44 8.49
CA ALA A 32 6.86 -12.54 8.73
C ALA A 32 7.05 -11.80 10.06
N VAL A 33 7.11 -10.48 10.03
CA VAL A 33 7.36 -9.66 11.22
C VAL A 33 6.09 -8.93 11.62
N GLY A 34 5.61 -9.18 12.83
CA GLY A 34 4.34 -8.63 13.28
C GLY A 34 4.14 -8.58 14.78
N ARG A 35 2.95 -8.16 15.21
CA ARG A 35 2.58 -8.12 16.63
C ARG A 35 2.56 -9.52 17.23
N PRO A 36 2.82 -9.69 18.55
CA PRO A 36 2.93 -11.01 19.20
C PRO A 36 1.78 -11.96 18.86
N ALA A 37 0.54 -11.53 18.97
CA ALA A 37 -0.63 -12.36 18.67
C ALA A 37 -0.67 -12.87 17.22
N THR A 38 -0.25 -12.03 16.26
CA THR A 38 -0.16 -12.41 14.84
C THR A 38 0.97 -13.43 14.63
N VAL A 39 2.11 -13.21 15.27
CA VAL A 39 3.27 -14.11 15.21
C VAL A 39 2.93 -15.50 15.78
N GLU A 40 2.26 -15.56 16.93
CA GLU A 40 1.80 -16.82 17.51
C GLU A 40 0.83 -17.56 16.59
N ALA A 41 -0.13 -16.85 15.98
CA ALA A 41 -1.06 -17.44 15.04
C ALA A 41 -0.33 -18.00 13.80
N ILE A 42 0.58 -17.24 13.19
CA ILE A 42 1.34 -17.70 12.03
C ILE A 42 2.24 -18.89 12.37
N ARG A 43 2.90 -18.90 13.52
CA ARG A 43 3.72 -20.03 13.97
C ARG A 43 2.92 -21.31 14.16
N ARG A 44 1.70 -21.20 14.67
CA ARG A 44 0.81 -22.32 14.91
C ARG A 44 0.20 -22.86 13.61
N ASP A 45 -0.37 -21.96 12.79
CA ASP A 45 -1.24 -22.32 11.68
C ASP A 45 -0.56 -22.17 10.30
N GLY A 46 0.51 -21.39 10.18
CA GLY A 46 1.07 -20.92 8.92
C GLY A 46 0.28 -19.75 8.35
N ILE A 47 0.54 -19.38 7.10
CA ILE A 47 -0.26 -18.42 6.34
C ILE A 47 -1.01 -19.20 5.26
N GLU A 48 -2.34 -19.18 5.32
CA GLU A 48 -3.23 -19.72 4.30
C GLU A 48 -3.57 -18.63 3.29
N VAL A 49 -3.38 -18.90 2.02
CA VAL A 49 -3.83 -18.05 0.93
C VAL A 49 -4.85 -18.82 0.10
N ARG A 50 -5.98 -18.19 -0.19
CA ARG A 50 -6.98 -18.65 -1.15
C ARG A 50 -6.90 -17.74 -2.37
N SER A 51 -6.55 -18.31 -3.53
CA SER A 51 -6.24 -17.54 -4.72
C SER A 51 -6.52 -18.32 -5.99
N GLU A 52 -7.41 -17.81 -6.83
CA GLU A 52 -7.60 -18.39 -8.17
C GLU A 52 -6.34 -18.23 -9.05
N LEU A 53 -5.54 -17.19 -8.85
CA LEU A 53 -4.34 -16.92 -9.64
C LEU A 53 -3.16 -17.83 -9.27
N PHE A 54 -2.91 -18.00 -7.95
CA PHE A 54 -1.75 -18.75 -7.45
C PHE A 54 -2.10 -20.14 -6.93
N GLY A 55 -3.39 -20.47 -6.86
CA GLY A 55 -3.91 -21.67 -6.18
C GLY A 55 -3.96 -21.48 -4.66
N ASP A 56 -4.77 -22.30 -4.01
CA ASP A 56 -4.92 -22.32 -2.56
C ASP A 56 -3.75 -23.06 -1.91
N GLY A 57 -3.34 -22.62 -0.73
CA GLY A 57 -2.29 -23.31 0.01
C GLY A 57 -1.95 -22.69 1.35
N VAL A 58 -1.26 -23.46 2.17
CA VAL A 58 -0.73 -23.04 3.47
C VAL A 58 0.79 -23.12 3.43
N GLU A 59 1.45 -22.00 3.71
CA GLU A 59 2.90 -21.93 3.85
C GLU A 59 3.29 -21.76 5.33
N ARG A 60 4.27 -22.53 5.78
CA ARG A 60 4.82 -22.46 7.15
C ARG A 60 5.88 -21.36 7.25
N VAL A 61 5.49 -20.14 6.92
CA VAL A 61 6.37 -18.98 6.96
C VAL A 61 6.88 -18.76 8.39
N PRO A 62 8.20 -18.70 8.63
CA PRO A 62 8.75 -18.26 9.90
C PRO A 62 8.19 -16.90 10.31
N ALA A 63 7.95 -16.70 11.61
CA ALA A 63 7.40 -15.43 12.09
C ALA A 63 8.13 -14.97 13.36
N ALA A 64 8.33 -13.66 13.49
CA ALA A 64 8.97 -13.02 14.64
C ALA A 64 8.33 -11.65 14.94
N THR A 65 8.61 -11.13 16.12
CA THR A 65 8.23 -9.77 16.50
C THR A 65 9.23 -8.71 16.03
N GLU A 66 10.42 -9.13 15.63
CA GLU A 66 11.51 -8.25 15.20
C GLU A 66 12.10 -8.77 13.88
N ALA A 67 12.54 -7.85 13.03
CA ALA A 67 13.23 -8.20 11.80
C ALA A 67 14.69 -8.60 12.10
N PRO A 68 15.23 -9.64 11.42
CA PRO A 68 16.63 -10.01 11.55
C PRO A 68 17.57 -8.88 11.10
N ALA A 69 18.73 -8.79 11.76
CA ALA A 69 19.74 -7.82 11.39
C ALA A 69 20.24 -8.04 9.94
N GLY A 70 20.32 -6.96 9.15
CA GLY A 70 20.76 -7.00 7.77
C GLY A 70 19.75 -7.59 6.77
N ALA A 71 18.50 -7.83 7.17
CA ALA A 71 17.47 -8.31 6.25
C ALA A 71 17.12 -7.29 5.16
N SER A 72 16.66 -7.78 4.02
CA SER A 72 15.91 -6.98 3.04
C SER A 72 14.49 -6.82 3.54
N VAL A 73 14.07 -5.59 3.86
CA VAL A 73 12.78 -5.32 4.50
C VAL A 73 11.72 -4.95 3.47
N LEU A 74 10.61 -5.69 3.47
CA LEU A 74 9.38 -5.35 2.75
C LEU A 74 8.38 -4.78 3.77
N LEU A 75 8.12 -3.48 3.69
CA LEU A 75 7.22 -2.80 4.60
C LEU A 75 5.80 -2.76 4.00
N ALA A 76 4.86 -3.45 4.66
CA ALA A 76 3.49 -3.64 4.19
C ALA A 76 2.45 -3.41 5.31
N THR A 77 2.74 -2.52 6.25
CA THR A 77 1.79 -2.06 7.26
C THR A 77 0.75 -1.13 6.62
N LYS A 78 -0.31 -0.82 7.36
CA LYS A 78 -1.12 0.36 7.05
C LYS A 78 -0.30 1.62 7.37
N ALA A 79 -0.56 2.73 6.68
CA ALA A 79 0.21 3.97 6.83
C ALA A 79 0.26 4.48 8.28
N TYR A 80 -0.87 4.41 9.00
CA TYR A 80 -0.96 4.78 10.42
C TYR A 80 -0.15 3.88 11.38
N GLY A 81 0.31 2.71 10.91
CA GLY A 81 1.14 1.80 11.70
C GLY A 81 2.64 1.93 11.42
N LEU A 82 3.06 2.93 10.66
CA LEU A 82 4.47 3.14 10.33
C LEU A 82 5.30 3.45 11.58
N ASP A 83 4.84 4.38 12.40
CA ASP A 83 5.55 4.80 13.62
C ASP A 83 5.72 3.64 14.61
N ASP A 84 4.73 2.75 14.70
CA ASP A 84 4.78 1.57 15.58
C ASP A 84 5.93 0.58 15.22
N VAL A 85 6.37 0.57 13.97
CA VAL A 85 7.36 -0.42 13.46
C VAL A 85 8.71 0.20 13.12
N LEU A 86 8.77 1.54 13.00
CA LEU A 86 9.94 2.25 12.49
C LEU A 86 11.20 1.99 13.33
N ASP A 87 11.09 2.09 14.65
CA ASP A 87 12.20 1.82 15.57
C ASP A 87 12.74 0.38 15.42
N GLY A 88 11.84 -0.59 15.25
CA GLY A 88 12.22 -1.99 15.01
C GLY A 88 12.91 -2.20 13.66
N VAL A 89 12.48 -1.49 12.62
CA VAL A 89 13.13 -1.50 11.31
C VAL A 89 14.53 -0.88 11.39
N VAL A 90 14.67 0.24 12.08
CA VAL A 90 15.97 0.90 12.31
C VAL A 90 16.93 -0.02 13.10
N ALA A 91 16.44 -0.65 14.16
CA ALA A 91 17.23 -1.55 14.99
C ALA A 91 17.75 -2.78 14.21
N ALA A 92 17.00 -3.26 13.22
CA ALA A 92 17.40 -4.34 12.33
C ALA A 92 18.54 -3.97 11.39
N ARG A 93 18.87 -2.68 11.22
CA ARG A 93 19.91 -2.21 10.27
C ARG A 93 19.76 -2.90 8.91
N PRO A 94 18.63 -2.72 8.21
CA PRO A 94 18.32 -3.46 7.00
C PRO A 94 19.33 -3.19 5.89
N ALA A 95 19.54 -4.17 5.01
CA ALA A 95 20.36 -4.00 3.82
C ALA A 95 19.67 -3.09 2.80
N GLU A 96 18.34 -3.13 2.75
CA GLU A 96 17.46 -2.31 1.94
C GLU A 96 16.04 -2.30 2.52
N VAL A 97 15.25 -1.29 2.18
CA VAL A 97 13.83 -1.22 2.52
C VAL A 97 13.01 -0.90 1.29
N ILE A 98 11.99 -1.72 0.99
CA ILE A 98 10.97 -1.40 0.00
C ILE A 98 9.63 -1.22 0.70
N SER A 99 8.96 -0.08 0.48
CA SER A 99 7.68 0.25 1.10
C SER A 99 6.53 0.07 0.12
N PHE A 100 5.47 -0.61 0.56
CA PHE A 100 4.21 -0.80 -0.16
C PHE A 100 3.04 -0.05 0.49
N LEU A 101 3.32 0.88 1.39
CA LEU A 101 2.30 1.68 2.05
C LEU A 101 1.51 2.52 1.05
N ASN A 102 0.25 2.75 1.36
CA ASN A 102 -0.56 3.72 0.62
C ASN A 102 -0.16 5.15 1.01
N GLY A 103 -0.39 6.10 0.09
CA GLY A 103 0.03 7.48 0.28
C GLY A 103 1.41 7.76 -0.29
N VAL A 104 1.88 8.98 -0.08
CA VAL A 104 3.15 9.49 -0.62
C VAL A 104 4.07 10.07 0.46
N GLU A 105 3.53 10.48 1.61
CA GLU A 105 4.29 11.18 2.65
C GLU A 105 5.14 10.25 3.54
N HIS A 106 4.93 8.94 3.51
CA HIS A 106 5.65 7.97 4.34
C HIS A 106 7.14 7.81 3.96
N MET A 107 7.55 8.26 2.78
CA MET A 107 8.91 8.06 2.29
C MET A 107 9.92 8.95 3.00
N GLU A 108 9.53 10.17 3.35
CA GLU A 108 10.41 11.13 4.02
C GLU A 108 10.77 10.67 5.46
N PRO A 109 9.80 10.30 6.33
CA PRO A 109 10.11 9.71 7.64
C PRO A 109 10.99 8.46 7.55
N LEU A 110 10.72 7.57 6.59
CA LEU A 110 11.53 6.37 6.38
C LEU A 110 12.99 6.69 6.07
N ARG A 111 13.24 7.62 5.15
CA ARG A 111 14.61 8.01 4.78
C ARG A 111 15.33 8.73 5.91
N SER A 112 14.61 9.61 6.61
CA SER A 112 15.18 10.33 7.75
C SER A 112 15.61 9.38 8.87
N ALA A 113 14.85 8.31 9.11
CA ALA A 113 15.16 7.30 10.12
C ALA A 113 16.25 6.30 9.70
N LEU A 114 16.51 6.13 8.40
CA LEU A 114 17.40 5.13 7.82
C LEU A 114 18.53 5.75 6.99
N PRO A 115 19.37 6.64 7.56
CA PRO A 115 20.44 7.29 6.81
C PRO A 115 21.44 6.26 6.26
N GLY A 116 21.71 6.34 4.96
CA GLY A 116 22.65 5.44 4.27
C GLY A 116 22.09 4.07 3.88
N VAL A 117 20.86 3.74 4.26
CA VAL A 117 20.18 2.53 3.80
C VAL A 117 19.47 2.84 2.47
N PRO A 118 19.56 1.96 1.46
CA PRO A 118 18.72 2.07 0.26
C PRO A 118 17.24 1.91 0.61
N VAL A 119 16.43 2.97 0.37
CA VAL A 119 14.98 2.97 0.64
C VAL A 119 14.24 3.33 -0.62
N ALA A 120 13.23 2.54 -1.00
CA ALA A 120 12.38 2.80 -2.15
C ALA A 120 10.90 2.62 -1.81
N GLY A 121 10.08 3.54 -2.33
CA GLY A 121 8.64 3.40 -2.36
C GLY A 121 8.21 2.67 -3.63
N ALA A 122 7.37 1.66 -3.47
CA ALA A 122 6.79 0.91 -4.58
C ALA A 122 5.26 0.92 -4.47
N SER A 123 4.59 0.76 -5.58
CA SER A 123 3.15 0.58 -5.58
C SER A 123 2.78 -0.88 -5.79
N ILE A 124 1.73 -1.34 -5.13
CA ILE A 124 1.14 -2.65 -5.36
C ILE A 124 -0.36 -2.50 -5.66
N ALA A 125 -0.80 -3.12 -6.75
CA ALA A 125 -2.21 -3.23 -7.11
C ALA A 125 -2.64 -4.68 -6.91
N VAL A 126 -3.48 -4.91 -5.91
CA VAL A 126 -4.00 -6.21 -5.51
C VAL A 126 -5.30 -6.02 -4.73
N SER A 127 -6.24 -6.92 -4.90
CA SER A 127 -7.39 -7.05 -4.00
C SER A 127 -7.20 -8.29 -3.14
N ALA A 128 -6.92 -8.08 -1.87
CA ALA A 128 -6.75 -9.12 -0.88
C ALA A 128 -7.45 -8.72 0.43
N LEU A 129 -8.11 -9.67 1.06
CA LEU A 129 -8.76 -9.50 2.34
C LEU A 129 -8.13 -10.45 3.37
N ARG A 130 -7.83 -9.92 4.54
CA ARG A 130 -7.44 -10.75 5.68
C ARG A 130 -8.69 -11.28 6.38
N ALA A 131 -9.12 -12.49 6.01
CA ALA A 131 -10.33 -13.13 6.54
C ALA A 131 -10.17 -13.56 8.01
N SER A 132 -8.95 -13.90 8.42
CA SER A 132 -8.57 -14.19 9.80
C SER A 132 -7.08 -13.83 10.04
N PRO A 133 -6.53 -13.95 11.25
CA PRO A 133 -5.12 -13.66 11.52
C PRO A 133 -4.12 -14.34 10.59
N THR A 134 -4.48 -15.48 10.00
CA THR A 134 -3.60 -16.30 9.16
C THR A 134 -4.19 -16.65 7.80
N VAL A 135 -5.43 -16.21 7.49
CA VAL A 135 -6.13 -16.54 6.23
C VAL A 135 -6.28 -15.30 5.38
N ILE A 136 -5.84 -15.38 4.13
CA ILE A 136 -5.89 -14.29 3.16
C ILE A 136 -6.66 -14.75 1.93
N ASP A 137 -7.76 -14.06 1.62
CA ASP A 137 -8.52 -14.22 0.39
C ASP A 137 -7.96 -13.24 -0.66
N HIS A 138 -7.22 -13.76 -1.62
CA HIS A 138 -6.75 -13.01 -2.79
C HIS A 138 -7.82 -13.02 -3.88
N ARG A 139 -8.39 -11.86 -4.18
CA ARG A 139 -9.59 -11.71 -5.00
C ARG A 139 -9.35 -11.17 -6.40
N SER A 140 -8.22 -10.48 -6.63
CA SER A 140 -7.90 -9.95 -7.95
C SER A 140 -7.27 -11.00 -8.86
N PRO A 141 -7.51 -10.97 -10.19
CA PRO A 141 -6.86 -11.86 -11.14
C PRO A 141 -5.40 -11.43 -11.42
N PHE A 142 -4.82 -10.62 -10.57
CA PHE A 142 -3.45 -10.11 -10.69
C PHE A 142 -2.87 -9.69 -9.34
N VAL A 143 -1.54 -9.73 -9.26
CA VAL A 143 -0.73 -8.93 -8.33
C VAL A 143 0.26 -8.16 -9.18
N ARG A 144 0.13 -6.83 -9.22
CA ARG A 144 1.02 -5.96 -9.98
C ARG A 144 1.80 -5.07 -9.03
N ILE A 145 3.11 -5.07 -9.21
CA ILE A 145 4.04 -4.25 -8.44
C ILE A 145 4.75 -3.33 -9.42
N GLU A 146 4.80 -2.04 -9.08
CA GLU A 146 5.61 -1.07 -9.78
C GLU A 146 6.66 -0.52 -8.82
N ALA A 147 7.91 -0.64 -9.19
CA ALA A 147 9.06 -0.17 -8.41
C ALA A 147 9.84 0.89 -9.22
N PRO A 148 10.42 1.90 -8.57
CA PRO A 148 11.20 2.90 -9.27
C PRO A 148 12.50 2.31 -9.83
N GLN A 149 13.06 2.96 -10.86
CA GLN A 149 14.31 2.53 -11.47
C GLN A 149 15.46 2.41 -10.46
N ALA A 150 15.46 3.23 -9.41
CA ALA A 150 16.43 3.18 -8.33
C ALA A 150 16.40 1.85 -7.54
N ALA A 151 15.29 1.14 -7.54
CA ALA A 151 15.14 -0.16 -6.87
C ALA A 151 15.40 -1.37 -7.80
N ALA A 152 15.85 -1.18 -9.03
CA ALA A 152 16.08 -2.26 -9.99
C ALA A 152 17.04 -3.35 -9.48
N GLY A 153 17.99 -2.99 -8.63
CA GLY A 153 18.96 -3.90 -8.02
C GLY A 153 18.58 -4.41 -6.63
N PHE A 154 17.40 -4.05 -6.10
CA PHE A 154 16.99 -4.51 -4.79
C PHE A 154 16.72 -6.02 -4.82
N ALA A 155 17.25 -6.72 -3.82
CA ALA A 155 17.02 -8.16 -3.67
C ALA A 155 15.54 -8.48 -3.53
N SER A 156 14.78 -7.62 -2.82
CA SER A 156 13.33 -7.73 -2.68
C SER A 156 12.58 -7.63 -4.00
N VAL A 157 12.99 -6.74 -4.91
CA VAL A 157 12.38 -6.60 -6.25
C VAL A 157 12.64 -7.83 -7.10
N LEU A 158 13.87 -8.35 -7.08
CA LEU A 158 14.25 -9.56 -7.80
C LEU A 158 13.50 -10.79 -7.27
N ALA A 159 13.44 -10.95 -5.95
CA ALA A 159 12.72 -12.06 -5.32
C ALA A 159 11.20 -12.01 -5.59
N LEU A 160 10.59 -10.82 -5.57
CA LEU A 160 9.17 -10.66 -5.90
C LEU A 160 8.90 -10.99 -7.37
N THR A 161 9.83 -10.69 -8.27
CA THR A 161 9.72 -11.06 -9.69
C THR A 161 9.73 -12.58 -9.86
N ASP A 162 10.61 -13.28 -9.13
CA ASP A 162 10.70 -14.74 -9.12
C ASP A 162 9.46 -15.40 -8.49
N ALA A 163 8.88 -14.78 -7.47
CA ALA A 163 7.76 -15.31 -6.72
C ALA A 163 6.38 -15.22 -7.44
N GLY A 164 6.32 -14.65 -8.64
CA GLY A 164 5.15 -14.70 -9.53
C GLY A 164 4.29 -13.45 -9.67
N PRO A 165 4.37 -12.41 -8.83
CA PRO A 165 3.77 -11.11 -9.14
C PRO A 165 4.27 -10.53 -10.46
N SER A 166 3.42 -9.77 -11.14
CA SER A 166 3.88 -8.96 -12.28
C SER A 166 4.63 -7.73 -11.76
N VAL A 167 5.95 -7.76 -11.83
CA VAL A 167 6.81 -6.65 -11.37
C VAL A 167 7.27 -5.84 -12.57
N ARG A 168 7.04 -4.53 -12.54
CA ARG A 168 7.58 -3.57 -13.50
C ARG A 168 8.50 -2.62 -12.75
N VAL A 169 9.70 -2.41 -13.32
CA VAL A 169 10.69 -1.47 -12.78
C VAL A 169 10.90 -0.35 -13.77
N GLY A 170 10.81 0.89 -13.32
CA GLY A 170 11.05 2.07 -14.18
C GLY A 170 10.53 3.36 -13.56
N GLY A 171 10.87 4.47 -14.18
CA GLY A 171 10.48 5.80 -13.71
C GLY A 171 11.15 6.22 -12.40
N SER A 172 10.77 7.40 -11.94
CA SER A 172 11.11 7.91 -10.61
C SER A 172 10.15 7.33 -9.55
N GLU A 173 10.55 7.38 -8.31
CA GLU A 173 9.67 6.98 -7.19
C GLU A 173 8.39 7.81 -7.11
N ALA A 174 8.51 9.13 -7.33
CA ALA A 174 7.36 10.00 -7.36
C ALA A 174 6.36 9.59 -8.44
N GLU A 175 6.83 9.28 -9.66
CA GLU A 175 5.98 8.77 -10.74
C GLU A 175 5.28 7.47 -10.34
N VAL A 176 5.99 6.51 -9.77
CA VAL A 176 5.45 5.22 -9.33
C VAL A 176 4.36 5.39 -8.25
N LEU A 177 4.64 6.18 -7.23
CA LEU A 177 3.70 6.40 -6.13
C LEU A 177 2.48 7.21 -6.58
N TRP A 178 2.68 8.31 -7.29
CA TRP A 178 1.60 9.17 -7.75
C TRP A 178 0.72 8.52 -8.83
N ALA A 179 1.25 7.64 -9.67
CA ALA A 179 0.45 6.90 -10.64
C ALA A 179 -0.70 6.12 -9.99
N LYS A 180 -0.41 5.42 -8.89
CA LYS A 180 -1.43 4.74 -8.09
C LYS A 180 -2.22 5.71 -7.22
N PHE A 181 -1.55 6.66 -6.56
CA PHE A 181 -2.15 7.47 -5.52
C PHE A 181 -3.28 8.37 -6.06
N ARG A 182 -3.13 8.94 -7.25
CA ARG A 182 -4.19 9.74 -7.89
C ARG A 182 -5.50 8.95 -8.03
N LEU A 183 -5.42 7.74 -8.56
CA LEU A 183 -6.60 6.88 -8.71
C LEU A 183 -7.16 6.44 -7.37
N LEU A 184 -6.29 5.97 -6.49
CA LEU A 184 -6.65 5.49 -5.16
C LEU A 184 -7.35 6.59 -4.34
N ALA A 185 -6.75 7.77 -4.27
CA ALA A 185 -7.28 8.87 -3.45
C ALA A 185 -8.63 9.35 -3.96
N SER A 186 -8.75 9.61 -5.27
CA SER A 186 -10.03 10.03 -5.85
C SER A 186 -11.13 9.01 -5.60
N LEU A 187 -10.85 7.73 -5.86
CA LEU A 187 -11.83 6.65 -5.70
C LEU A 187 -12.19 6.43 -4.22
N ALA A 188 -11.18 6.34 -3.35
CA ALA A 188 -11.38 6.05 -1.94
C ALA A 188 -12.17 7.16 -1.22
N LEU A 189 -11.88 8.42 -1.51
CA LEU A 189 -12.56 9.56 -0.91
C LEU A 189 -14.01 9.66 -1.39
N LEU A 190 -14.28 9.52 -2.69
CA LEU A 190 -15.63 9.60 -3.24
C LEU A 190 -16.51 8.42 -2.79
N THR A 191 -16.00 7.18 -2.83
CA THR A 191 -16.75 6.01 -2.37
C THR A 191 -17.04 6.05 -0.86
N SER A 192 -16.12 6.57 -0.06
CA SER A 192 -16.30 6.74 1.38
C SER A 192 -17.32 7.82 1.70
N TYR A 193 -17.23 8.96 1.03
CA TYR A 193 -18.13 10.10 1.22
C TYR A 193 -19.59 9.74 0.94
N TRP A 194 -19.83 9.12 -0.21
CA TRP A 194 -21.17 8.69 -0.61
C TRP A 194 -21.61 7.36 0.01
N ARG A 195 -20.69 6.61 0.64
CA ARG A 195 -20.94 5.25 1.19
C ARG A 195 -21.48 4.30 0.12
N GLN A 196 -21.07 4.52 -1.13
CA GLN A 196 -21.55 3.77 -2.31
C GLN A 196 -20.36 3.11 -3.02
N PRO A 197 -20.58 2.04 -3.80
CA PRO A 197 -19.54 1.49 -4.67
C PRO A 197 -19.16 2.48 -5.78
N ALA A 198 -18.05 2.22 -6.46
CA ALA A 198 -17.41 3.14 -7.40
C ALA A 198 -18.35 3.76 -8.44
N GLY A 199 -19.16 2.97 -9.14
CA GLY A 199 -20.03 3.47 -10.21
C GLY A 199 -21.03 4.54 -9.74
N PRO A 200 -21.90 4.23 -8.78
CA PRO A 200 -22.79 5.22 -8.18
C PRO A 200 -22.06 6.42 -7.58
N ALA A 201 -21.00 6.17 -6.78
CA ALA A 201 -20.26 7.24 -6.10
C ALA A 201 -19.66 8.28 -7.05
N LEU A 202 -19.12 7.83 -8.20
CA LEU A 202 -18.53 8.70 -9.22
C LEU A 202 -19.59 9.52 -10.00
N SER A 203 -20.85 9.11 -9.94
CA SER A 203 -21.95 9.74 -10.72
C SER A 203 -22.91 10.56 -9.85
N GLU A 204 -22.82 10.47 -8.53
CA GLU A 204 -23.76 11.08 -7.59
C GLU A 204 -23.74 12.61 -7.64
N ASP A 205 -22.53 13.19 -7.67
CA ASP A 205 -22.29 14.63 -7.81
C ASP A 205 -21.12 14.83 -8.79
N PRO A 206 -21.43 15.05 -10.09
CA PRO A 206 -20.38 15.25 -11.11
C PRO A 206 -19.45 16.43 -10.81
N GLU A 207 -19.99 17.54 -10.25
CA GLU A 207 -19.19 18.72 -9.93
C GLU A 207 -18.17 18.42 -8.81
N LEU A 208 -18.58 17.69 -7.77
CA LEU A 208 -17.69 17.27 -6.72
C LEU A 208 -16.62 16.28 -7.25
N THR A 209 -17.02 15.35 -8.11
CA THR A 209 -16.10 14.38 -8.73
C THR A 209 -15.05 15.09 -9.58
N GLU A 210 -15.45 16.04 -10.42
CA GLU A 210 -14.54 16.88 -11.23
C GLU A 210 -13.63 17.75 -10.35
N GLY A 211 -14.18 18.31 -9.27
CA GLY A 211 -13.43 19.07 -8.29
C GLY A 211 -12.32 18.23 -7.65
N VAL A 212 -12.64 17.03 -7.16
CA VAL A 212 -11.66 16.10 -6.59
C VAL A 212 -10.58 15.74 -7.61
N VAL A 213 -10.96 15.41 -8.84
CA VAL A 213 -9.98 15.06 -9.90
C VAL A 213 -9.03 16.23 -10.16
N ARG A 214 -9.55 17.44 -10.31
CA ARG A 214 -8.75 18.65 -10.55
C ARG A 214 -7.78 18.92 -9.40
N GLU A 215 -8.24 18.84 -8.17
CA GLU A 215 -7.44 19.10 -6.97
C GLU A 215 -6.34 18.05 -6.80
N VAL A 216 -6.65 16.77 -6.99
CA VAL A 216 -5.66 15.66 -6.92
C VAL A 216 -4.60 15.79 -8.02
N VAL A 217 -5.00 16.15 -9.25
CA VAL A 217 -4.06 16.37 -10.37
C VAL A 217 -3.18 17.58 -10.11
N ALA A 218 -3.74 18.67 -9.57
CA ALA A 218 -2.98 19.86 -9.20
C ALA A 218 -1.91 19.56 -8.12
N CYS A 219 -2.29 18.82 -7.06
CA CYS A 219 -1.35 18.35 -6.03
C CYS A 219 -0.23 17.49 -6.62
N SER A 220 -0.58 16.54 -7.48
CA SER A 220 0.40 15.70 -8.16
C SER A 220 1.38 16.50 -9.03
N ALA A 221 0.88 17.48 -9.77
CA ALA A 221 1.71 18.34 -10.60
C ALA A 221 2.68 19.21 -9.77
N ALA A 222 2.22 19.72 -8.64
CA ALA A 222 3.06 20.49 -7.71
C ALA A 222 4.17 19.66 -7.08
N GLU A 223 3.95 18.36 -6.89
CA GLU A 223 4.97 17.39 -6.45
C GLU A 223 5.86 16.87 -7.62
N GLY A 224 5.81 17.53 -8.77
CA GLY A 224 6.66 17.22 -9.93
C GLY A 224 6.16 16.07 -10.81
N VAL A 225 4.93 15.59 -10.61
CA VAL A 225 4.34 14.50 -11.39
C VAL A 225 3.06 14.97 -12.09
N PRO A 226 3.18 15.75 -13.18
CA PRO A 226 2.03 16.24 -13.91
C PRO A 226 1.17 15.09 -14.48
N ALA A 227 -0.12 15.30 -14.55
CA ALA A 227 -1.07 14.32 -15.09
C ALA A 227 -2.22 15.01 -15.80
N SER A 228 -2.94 14.25 -16.63
CA SER A 228 -4.14 14.72 -17.30
C SER A 228 -5.38 14.38 -16.45
N GLU A 229 -6.22 15.40 -16.19
CA GLU A 229 -7.53 15.18 -15.56
C GLU A 229 -8.37 14.19 -16.36
N LEU A 230 -8.35 14.32 -17.70
CA LEU A 230 -9.09 13.44 -18.60
C LEU A 230 -8.65 11.98 -18.46
N ASP A 231 -7.34 11.72 -18.30
CA ASP A 231 -6.82 10.36 -18.14
C ASP A 231 -7.18 9.80 -16.77
N LEU A 232 -7.17 10.62 -15.72
CA LEU A 232 -7.65 10.20 -14.40
C LEU A 232 -9.15 9.88 -14.40
N VAL A 233 -9.98 10.70 -15.07
CA VAL A 233 -11.42 10.41 -15.25
C VAL A 233 -11.63 9.11 -16.02
N ARG A 234 -10.87 8.87 -17.09
CA ARG A 234 -10.94 7.60 -17.83
C ARG A 234 -10.56 6.41 -16.95
N ALA A 235 -9.49 6.54 -16.16
CA ALA A 235 -9.06 5.51 -15.23
C ALA A 235 -10.13 5.23 -14.15
N LEU A 236 -10.72 6.26 -13.56
CA LEU A 236 -11.83 6.12 -12.60
C LEU A 236 -13.04 5.39 -13.21
N ARG A 237 -13.41 5.72 -14.45
CA ARG A 237 -14.52 5.08 -15.17
C ARG A 237 -14.23 3.65 -15.60
N SER A 238 -12.96 3.25 -15.66
CA SER A 238 -12.56 1.87 -15.99
C SER A 238 -12.61 0.91 -14.80
N VAL A 239 -12.76 1.45 -13.58
CA VAL A 239 -12.91 0.65 -12.37
C VAL A 239 -14.28 -0.06 -12.40
N PRO A 240 -14.36 -1.35 -12.00
CA PRO A 240 -15.65 -2.02 -11.90
C PRO A 240 -16.63 -1.26 -11.02
N GLY A 241 -17.83 -0.96 -11.54
CA GLY A 241 -18.80 -0.11 -10.85
C GLY A 241 -19.25 -0.60 -9.48
N GLY A 242 -19.17 -1.90 -9.23
CA GLY A 242 -19.46 -2.51 -7.91
C GLY A 242 -18.29 -2.52 -6.92
N MET A 243 -17.11 -2.00 -7.31
CA MET A 243 -15.92 -2.01 -6.47
C MET A 243 -16.11 -1.12 -5.24
N ARG A 244 -15.70 -1.64 -4.08
CA ARG A 244 -15.58 -0.92 -2.81
C ARG A 244 -14.09 -0.77 -2.48
N THR A 245 -13.74 0.34 -1.85
CA THR A 245 -12.34 0.59 -1.43
C THR A 245 -12.13 0.14 0.02
N SER A 246 -10.88 -0.20 0.36
CA SER A 246 -10.51 -0.55 1.75
C SER A 246 -10.80 0.60 2.73
N LEU A 247 -10.59 1.85 2.33
CA LEU A 247 -10.92 3.01 3.15
C LEU A 247 -12.42 3.05 3.47
N GLN A 248 -13.27 2.81 2.48
CA GLN A 248 -14.72 2.75 2.68
C GLN A 248 -15.13 1.60 3.60
N GLU A 249 -14.48 0.46 3.49
CA GLU A 249 -14.75 -0.71 4.35
C GLU A 249 -14.28 -0.47 5.79
N ASP A 250 -13.07 0.09 5.96
CA ASP A 250 -12.53 0.45 7.28
C ASP A 250 -13.44 1.46 8.01
N LEU A 251 -13.84 2.54 7.32
CA LEU A 251 -14.75 3.56 7.87
C LEU A 251 -16.16 3.01 8.17
N ALA A 252 -16.68 2.12 7.34
CA ALA A 252 -17.98 1.50 7.58
C ALA A 252 -17.96 0.55 8.79
N ALA A 253 -16.80 -0.02 9.11
CA ALA A 253 -16.59 -0.90 10.26
C ALA A 253 -16.14 -0.14 11.52
N ASP A 254 -16.07 1.19 11.50
CA ASP A 254 -15.52 2.02 12.59
C ASP A 254 -14.11 1.55 13.01
N ALA A 255 -13.32 1.14 12.02
CA ALA A 255 -11.96 0.65 12.21
C ALA A 255 -10.92 1.74 11.89
N PRO A 256 -9.71 1.64 12.46
CA PRO A 256 -8.60 2.53 12.08
C PRO A 256 -8.40 2.54 10.57
N SER A 257 -8.36 3.73 9.98
CA SER A 257 -8.36 3.90 8.52
C SER A 257 -7.18 4.73 8.03
N GLU A 258 -6.92 4.68 6.73
CA GLU A 258 -5.87 5.46 6.07
C GLU A 258 -6.40 6.84 5.58
N LEU A 259 -7.48 7.37 6.18
CA LEU A 259 -8.09 8.64 5.77
C LEU A 259 -7.07 9.79 5.80
N ASP A 260 -6.25 9.88 6.84
CA ASP A 260 -5.22 10.92 6.94
C ASP A 260 -4.10 10.74 5.91
N ALA A 261 -3.60 9.53 5.72
CA ALA A 261 -2.55 9.24 4.73
C ALA A 261 -3.01 9.44 3.28
N ILE A 262 -4.32 9.38 3.03
CA ILE A 262 -4.91 9.56 1.70
C ILE A 262 -5.42 11.00 1.52
N GLY A 263 -6.41 11.38 2.30
CA GLY A 263 -7.06 12.67 2.15
C GLY A 263 -6.32 13.80 2.88
N GLY A 264 -5.88 13.56 4.13
CA GLY A 264 -5.09 14.51 4.91
C GLY A 264 -3.80 14.89 4.20
N ALA A 265 -3.10 13.92 3.59
CA ALA A 265 -1.91 14.17 2.79
C ALA A 265 -2.17 15.16 1.65
N LEU A 266 -3.28 15.02 0.92
CA LEU A 266 -3.64 15.94 -0.18
C LEU A 266 -3.93 17.36 0.31
N LEU A 267 -4.58 17.52 1.48
CA LEU A 267 -4.77 18.85 2.07
C LEU A 267 -3.43 19.49 2.45
N ARG A 268 -2.53 18.75 3.09
CA ARG A 268 -1.19 19.24 3.46
C ARG A 268 -0.35 19.62 2.23
N ILE A 269 -0.43 18.83 1.16
CA ILE A 269 0.22 19.15 -0.11
C ILE A 269 -0.39 20.42 -0.71
N GLY A 270 -1.72 20.55 -0.72
CA GLY A 270 -2.41 21.74 -1.18
C GLY A 270 -1.97 22.99 -0.41
N GLU A 271 -1.94 22.94 0.91
CA GLU A 271 -1.49 24.03 1.77
C GLU A 271 -0.02 24.41 1.49
N ARG A 272 0.87 23.43 1.44
CA ARG A 272 2.32 23.63 1.18
C ARG A 272 2.60 24.33 -0.15
N HIS A 273 1.79 24.04 -1.17
CA HIS A 273 1.95 24.59 -2.52
C HIS A 273 0.96 25.73 -2.88
N GLY A 274 0.14 26.16 -1.92
CA GLY A 274 -0.86 27.23 -2.16
C GLY A 274 -1.97 26.84 -3.14
N ILE A 275 -2.31 25.55 -3.20
CA ILE A 275 -3.37 25.00 -4.05
C ILE A 275 -4.67 24.95 -3.23
N ALA A 276 -5.72 25.59 -3.75
CA ALA A 276 -7.05 25.48 -3.14
C ALA A 276 -7.62 24.07 -3.33
N THR A 277 -8.06 23.44 -2.24
CA THR A 277 -8.60 22.07 -2.21
C THR A 277 -10.00 22.00 -1.58
N PRO A 278 -11.01 22.80 -2.07
CA PRO A 278 -12.32 22.89 -1.43
C PRO A 278 -13.11 21.58 -1.51
N SER A 279 -13.00 20.80 -2.60
CA SER A 279 -13.70 19.53 -2.75
C SER A 279 -13.15 18.46 -1.78
N LEU A 280 -11.83 18.39 -1.66
CA LEU A 280 -11.16 17.51 -0.69
C LEU A 280 -11.50 17.92 0.75
N ALA A 281 -11.45 19.20 1.07
CA ALA A 281 -11.80 19.73 2.38
C ALA A 281 -13.27 19.42 2.76
N ARG A 282 -14.22 19.57 1.83
CA ARG A 282 -15.63 19.19 2.01
C ARG A 282 -15.77 17.72 2.38
N ILE A 283 -15.11 16.83 1.64
CA ILE A 283 -15.17 15.38 1.87
C ILE A 283 -14.56 15.01 3.23
N LEU A 284 -13.36 15.53 3.53
CA LEU A 284 -12.65 15.21 4.76
C LEU A 284 -13.36 15.73 6.01
N SER A 285 -13.94 16.93 5.93
CA SER A 285 -14.77 17.46 7.01
C SER A 285 -15.96 16.55 7.33
N ALA A 286 -16.61 16.00 6.30
CA ALA A 286 -17.73 15.10 6.49
C ALA A 286 -17.31 13.71 7.00
N LEU A 287 -16.16 13.20 6.58
CA LEU A 287 -15.66 11.89 7.02
C LEU A 287 -15.02 11.97 8.42
N GLY A 288 -14.30 13.04 8.74
CA GLY A 288 -13.68 13.24 10.05
C GLY A 288 -14.66 13.59 11.16
N SER A 289 -15.84 14.14 10.84
CA SER A 289 -16.90 14.41 11.83
C SER A 289 -17.66 13.17 12.29
N ASN A 290 -17.40 12.01 11.66
CA ASN A 290 -18.03 10.72 11.96
C ASN A 290 -17.01 9.70 12.53
N ALA A 291 -15.75 10.11 12.81
CA ALA A 291 -14.70 9.25 13.36
C ALA A 291 -14.47 9.51 14.86
#